data_22adb1195ce0b8460b4381cfbfc79709
#
_entry.id   22adb1195ce0b8460b4381cfbfc79709
#
_cell.length_a   1.000
_cell.length_b   1.000
_cell.length_c   1.000
_cell.angle_alpha   90.00
_cell.angle_beta   90.00
_cell.angle_gamma   90.00
#
_symmetry.space_group_name_H-M   'P 1'
#
loop_
_entity.id
_entity.type
_entity.pdbx_description
1 polymer ?
#
loop_
_entity_poly.entity_id
_entity_poly.type
_entity_poly.pdbx_seq_one_letter_code
_entity_poly.pdbx_strand_id
1 'polypeptide(L)'
;MYLLSLIEMCQRFAFGGMALLLVLYLVQVHQFADAKATNLYGIFTGVAFSLPIVGGYLADKTSHKAGVIAGGLLTTLGCFLLATGSIHLLYFALLAATLGTALFTPSIYTILGAVYKDKHHLREAGFSIYYAAVNIGYFLAVFLLGTLGHMHAWGTAYVIAGLVQLVGIGIFLKLMRNKKFANLHATQNTASALKSGPPLKAKEKDRIIVISALSFISIFFWMAYNQGWSSMSLFTLNFTDKNVLGFQMPASWILSLPNLYLLLLAFPLAGLYSWLKKRKLDPSPPLKTAWSLVSLGVCFAIMMIGSSLIPAGAKTSAVSPLFPACSYFFLSLGEMLLAPIGLSLVTHLSPHRYTAFFVGMWYVCVGIGFYSAGLMAGLFSKLQQLDNFFLIFVLMTLIPAAALFFFSKKLNKMRHANSF
;
A
#
# COMPACT_ATOMS: atom_id res chain seq x y z
N MET A 1 -15.05 12.11 -13.39
CA MET A 1 -13.99 12.02 -12.39
C MET A 1 -14.49 11.50 -11.05
N TYR A 2 -15.34 12.24 -10.32
CA TYR A 2 -15.85 11.83 -8.98
C TYR A 2 -16.42 10.40 -8.95
N LEU A 3 -17.12 9.98 -10.03
CA LEU A 3 -17.63 8.61 -10.12
C LEU A 3 -16.50 7.55 -10.21
N LEU A 4 -15.40 7.83 -10.93
CA LEU A 4 -14.24 6.91 -10.96
C LEU A 4 -13.56 6.83 -9.58
N SER A 5 -13.45 7.94 -8.86
CA SER A 5 -12.93 7.96 -7.50
C SER A 5 -13.84 7.19 -6.54
N LEU A 6 -15.16 7.29 -6.70
CA LEU A 6 -16.13 6.53 -5.92
C LEU A 6 -16.05 5.02 -6.20
N ILE A 7 -15.89 4.64 -7.47
CA ILE A 7 -15.72 3.24 -7.88
C ILE A 7 -14.45 2.66 -7.25
N GLU A 8 -13.35 3.41 -7.28
CA GLU A 8 -12.11 3.02 -6.63
C GLU A 8 -12.26 2.91 -5.11
N MET A 9 -12.96 3.85 -4.48
CA MET A 9 -13.25 3.81 -3.05
C MET A 9 -13.98 2.50 -2.68
N CYS A 10 -14.96 2.07 -3.49
CA CYS A 10 -15.65 0.79 -3.29
C CYS A 10 -14.69 -0.40 -3.42
N GLN A 11 -13.81 -0.38 -4.42
CA GLN A 11 -12.79 -1.43 -4.59
C GLN A 11 -11.82 -1.48 -3.39
N ARG A 12 -11.38 -0.31 -2.89
CA ARG A 12 -10.48 -0.23 -1.74
C ARG A 12 -11.18 -0.61 -0.44
N PHE A 13 -12.46 -0.33 -0.32
CA PHE A 13 -13.27 -0.81 0.79
C PHE A 13 -13.33 -2.35 0.80
N ALA A 14 -13.62 -2.98 -0.34
CA ALA A 14 -13.73 -4.43 -0.42
C ALA A 14 -12.36 -5.13 -0.28
N PHE A 15 -11.39 -4.77 -1.12
CA PHE A 15 -10.06 -5.36 -1.08
C PHE A 15 -9.31 -5.01 0.22
N GLY A 16 -9.44 -3.76 0.70
CA GLY A 16 -8.83 -3.31 1.96
C GLY A 16 -9.39 -4.04 3.17
N GLY A 17 -10.69 -4.28 3.20
CA GLY A 17 -11.32 -5.10 4.24
C GLY A 17 -10.76 -6.52 4.29
N MET A 18 -10.48 -7.12 3.13
CA MET A 18 -9.81 -8.43 3.07
C MET A 18 -8.33 -8.33 3.46
N ALA A 19 -7.59 -7.38 2.88
CA ALA A 19 -6.14 -7.33 3.03
C ALA A 19 -5.71 -6.84 4.42
N LEU A 20 -6.23 -5.70 4.86
CA LEU A 20 -5.74 -5.04 6.07
C LEU A 20 -6.26 -5.70 7.37
N LEU A 21 -7.35 -6.45 7.28
CA LEU A 21 -7.93 -7.21 8.40
C LEU A 21 -7.61 -8.71 8.34
N LEU A 22 -6.87 -9.17 7.31
CA LEU A 22 -6.64 -10.60 7.08
C LEU A 22 -6.00 -11.30 8.27
N VAL A 23 -4.96 -10.73 8.87
CA VAL A 23 -4.28 -11.33 10.03
C VAL A 23 -5.25 -11.50 11.19
N LEU A 24 -6.06 -10.48 11.50
CA LEU A 24 -7.07 -10.57 12.57
C LEU A 24 -8.11 -11.64 12.25
N TYR A 25 -8.60 -11.69 11.02
CA TYR A 25 -9.56 -12.70 10.56
C TYR A 25 -9.01 -14.11 10.70
N LEU A 26 -7.76 -14.35 10.25
CA LEU A 26 -7.13 -15.67 10.31
C LEU A 26 -6.93 -16.16 11.76
N VAL A 27 -6.52 -15.25 12.66
CA VAL A 27 -6.31 -15.59 14.07
C VAL A 27 -7.64 -15.78 14.79
N GLN A 28 -8.64 -14.91 14.57
CA GLN A 28 -9.90 -14.95 15.32
C GLN A 28 -10.89 -16.00 14.80
N VAL A 29 -11.00 -16.19 13.47
CA VAL A 29 -11.98 -17.11 12.85
C VAL A 29 -11.38 -18.50 12.67
N HIS A 30 -10.18 -18.56 12.08
CA HIS A 30 -9.55 -19.85 11.75
C HIS A 30 -8.55 -20.32 12.81
N GLN A 31 -8.34 -19.52 13.87
CA GLN A 31 -7.42 -19.81 14.97
C GLN A 31 -6.02 -20.23 14.49
N PHE A 32 -5.55 -19.59 13.40
CA PHE A 32 -4.20 -19.81 12.92
C PHE A 32 -3.20 -19.28 13.96
N ALA A 33 -2.10 -20.02 14.13
CA ALA A 33 -0.96 -19.49 14.84
C ALA A 33 -0.45 -18.21 14.14
N ASP A 34 0.02 -17.22 14.90
CA ASP A 34 0.43 -15.91 14.40
C ASP A 34 1.39 -16.00 13.22
N ALA A 35 2.39 -16.88 13.31
CA ALA A 35 3.35 -17.09 12.23
C ALA A 35 2.70 -17.62 10.93
N LYS A 36 1.68 -18.47 11.03
CA LYS A 36 0.94 -18.97 9.85
C LYS A 36 0.06 -17.86 9.26
N ALA A 37 -0.62 -17.09 10.10
CA ALA A 37 -1.47 -15.99 9.67
C ALA A 37 -0.66 -14.89 8.96
N THR A 38 0.46 -14.46 9.54
CA THR A 38 1.33 -13.43 8.97
C THR A 38 2.05 -13.89 7.71
N ASN A 39 2.47 -15.16 7.62
CA ASN A 39 3.03 -15.75 6.41
C ASN A 39 2.02 -15.73 5.25
N LEU A 40 0.80 -16.20 5.50
CA LEU A 40 -0.27 -16.20 4.49
C LEU A 40 -0.59 -14.77 4.04
N TYR A 41 -0.63 -13.83 4.98
CA TYR A 41 -0.80 -12.40 4.69
C TYR A 41 0.33 -11.87 3.79
N GLY A 42 1.59 -12.20 4.08
CA GLY A 42 2.73 -11.78 3.27
C GLY A 42 2.71 -12.35 1.86
N ILE A 43 2.36 -13.64 1.70
CA ILE A 43 2.18 -14.26 0.37
C ILE A 43 1.06 -13.55 -0.39
N PHE A 44 -0.11 -13.38 0.24
CA PHE A 44 -1.27 -12.74 -0.38
C PHE A 44 -0.95 -11.31 -0.84
N THR A 45 -0.42 -10.48 0.04
CA THR A 45 -0.12 -9.07 -0.28
C THR A 45 1.05 -8.95 -1.24
N GLY A 46 2.11 -9.74 -1.07
CA GLY A 46 3.26 -9.76 -1.98
C GLY A 46 2.85 -10.07 -3.42
N VAL A 47 2.00 -11.07 -3.62
CA VAL A 47 1.47 -11.42 -4.95
C VAL A 47 0.49 -10.35 -5.44
N ALA A 48 -0.44 -9.88 -4.60
CA ALA A 48 -1.44 -8.88 -4.96
C ALA A 48 -0.82 -7.55 -5.44
N PHE A 49 0.33 -7.16 -4.89
CA PHE A 49 1.04 -5.93 -5.30
C PHE A 49 2.02 -6.14 -6.46
N SER A 50 2.46 -7.37 -6.74
CA SER A 50 3.30 -7.69 -7.90
C SER A 50 2.49 -7.99 -9.17
N LEU A 51 1.35 -8.65 -9.03
CA LEU A 51 0.54 -9.16 -10.14
C LEU A 51 -0.12 -8.10 -11.04
N PRO A 52 -0.38 -6.84 -10.60
CA PRO A 52 -0.91 -5.78 -11.46
C PRO A 52 -0.09 -5.52 -12.74
N ILE A 53 1.18 -5.88 -12.77
CA ILE A 53 2.01 -5.82 -13.99
C ILE A 53 1.43 -6.74 -15.07
N VAL A 54 1.11 -7.98 -14.69
CA VAL A 54 0.51 -8.97 -15.59
C VAL A 54 -0.91 -8.59 -15.95
N GLY A 55 -1.69 -8.14 -14.95
CA GLY A 55 -3.07 -7.70 -15.16
C GLY A 55 -3.18 -6.49 -16.11
N GLY A 56 -2.25 -5.53 -16.00
CA GLY A 56 -2.14 -4.40 -16.91
C GLY A 56 -1.86 -4.84 -18.34
N TYR A 57 -0.89 -5.74 -18.53
CA TYR A 57 -0.56 -6.30 -19.84
C TYR A 57 -1.75 -7.04 -20.48
N LEU A 58 -2.52 -7.80 -19.70
CA LEU A 58 -3.73 -8.46 -20.18
C LEU A 58 -4.80 -7.45 -20.56
N ALA A 59 -5.00 -6.40 -19.74
CA ALA A 59 -5.98 -5.35 -20.00
C ALA A 59 -5.62 -4.52 -21.25
N ASP A 60 -4.33 -4.27 -21.51
CA ASP A 60 -3.83 -3.60 -22.72
C ASP A 60 -4.17 -4.40 -23.98
N LYS A 61 -4.12 -5.75 -23.90
CA LYS A 61 -4.45 -6.64 -25.03
C LYS A 61 -5.95 -6.84 -25.25
N THR A 62 -6.75 -6.68 -24.20
CA THR A 62 -8.19 -6.93 -24.23
C THR A 62 -8.99 -5.63 -24.15
N SER A 63 -9.30 -5.21 -22.94
CA SER A 63 -10.00 -3.96 -22.65
C SER A 63 -9.86 -3.58 -21.16
N HIS A 64 -9.43 -2.37 -20.87
CA HIS A 64 -9.42 -1.83 -19.51
C HIS A 64 -10.82 -1.78 -18.89
N LYS A 65 -11.88 -1.58 -19.70
CA LYS A 65 -13.26 -1.60 -19.20
C LYS A 65 -13.65 -3.01 -18.74
N ALA A 66 -13.28 -4.03 -19.51
CA ALA A 66 -13.46 -5.43 -19.12
C ALA A 66 -12.61 -5.77 -17.88
N GLY A 67 -11.38 -5.24 -17.78
CA GLY A 67 -10.50 -5.39 -16.62
C GLY A 67 -11.11 -4.86 -15.32
N VAL A 68 -11.77 -3.69 -15.36
CA VAL A 68 -12.50 -3.14 -14.20
C VAL A 68 -13.66 -4.04 -13.79
N ILE A 69 -14.48 -4.50 -14.75
CA ILE A 69 -15.65 -5.34 -14.44
C ILE A 69 -15.22 -6.72 -13.92
N ALA A 70 -14.36 -7.41 -14.66
CA ALA A 70 -13.88 -8.74 -14.28
C ALA A 70 -13.11 -8.71 -12.95
N GLY A 71 -12.24 -7.71 -12.77
CA GLY A 71 -11.50 -7.50 -11.54
C GLY A 71 -12.41 -7.22 -10.34
N GLY A 72 -13.42 -6.37 -10.52
CA GLY A 72 -14.42 -6.09 -9.51
C GLY A 72 -15.25 -7.32 -9.13
N LEU A 73 -15.70 -8.11 -10.11
CA LEU A 73 -16.45 -9.34 -9.88
C LEU A 73 -15.62 -10.41 -9.14
N LEU A 74 -14.33 -10.55 -9.49
CA LEU A 74 -13.41 -11.43 -8.78
C LEU A 74 -13.18 -10.99 -7.35
N THR A 75 -13.03 -9.69 -7.09
CA THR A 75 -12.93 -9.17 -5.73
C THR A 75 -14.22 -9.43 -4.94
N THR A 76 -15.38 -9.22 -5.55
CA THR A 76 -16.69 -9.54 -4.94
C THR A 76 -16.81 -11.03 -4.59
N LEU A 77 -16.43 -11.91 -5.51
CA LEU A 77 -16.38 -13.36 -5.27
C LEU A 77 -15.47 -13.68 -4.07
N GLY A 78 -14.28 -13.09 -4.01
CA GLY A 78 -13.36 -13.22 -2.88
C GLY A 78 -14.02 -12.84 -1.55
N CYS A 79 -14.73 -11.70 -1.50
CA CYS A 79 -15.48 -11.28 -0.31
C CYS A 79 -16.53 -12.31 0.11
N PHE A 80 -17.37 -12.79 -0.82
CA PHE A 80 -18.42 -13.72 -0.49
C PHE A 80 -17.88 -15.10 -0.08
N LEU A 81 -16.78 -15.55 -0.66
CA LEU A 81 -16.10 -16.77 -0.23
C LEU A 81 -15.55 -16.65 1.20
N LEU A 82 -14.92 -15.50 1.56
CA LEU A 82 -14.49 -15.25 2.94
C LEU A 82 -15.67 -15.19 3.91
N ALA A 83 -16.80 -14.64 3.48
CA ALA A 83 -18.00 -14.55 4.31
C ALA A 83 -18.53 -15.89 4.78
N THR A 84 -18.23 -16.97 4.06
CA THR A 84 -18.64 -18.34 4.47
C THR A 84 -17.92 -18.86 5.71
N GLY A 85 -16.77 -18.28 6.08
CA GLY A 85 -15.90 -18.77 7.16
C GLY A 85 -15.25 -20.12 6.89
N SER A 86 -15.38 -20.68 5.68
CA SER A 86 -14.85 -22.01 5.33
C SER A 86 -13.34 -21.94 5.08
N ILE A 87 -12.58 -22.81 5.75
CA ILE A 87 -11.13 -22.94 5.56
C ILE A 87 -10.78 -23.41 4.14
N HIS A 88 -11.61 -24.24 3.53
CA HIS A 88 -11.40 -24.76 2.17
C HIS A 88 -11.57 -23.65 1.12
N LEU A 89 -12.48 -22.70 1.37
CA LEU A 89 -12.75 -21.59 0.46
C LEU A 89 -11.81 -20.39 0.69
N LEU A 90 -11.08 -20.34 1.81
CA LEU A 90 -10.16 -19.27 2.15
C LEU A 90 -9.13 -19.00 1.04
N TYR A 91 -8.44 -20.04 0.57
CA TYR A 91 -7.40 -19.90 -0.44
C TYR A 91 -7.96 -19.45 -1.81
N PHE A 92 -9.14 -19.97 -2.18
CA PHE A 92 -9.84 -19.53 -3.38
C PHE A 92 -10.30 -18.07 -3.27
N ALA A 93 -10.73 -17.65 -2.09
CA ALA A 93 -11.10 -16.26 -1.83
C ALA A 93 -9.91 -15.31 -2.01
N LEU A 94 -8.76 -15.64 -1.42
CA LEU A 94 -7.54 -14.86 -1.54
C LEU A 94 -7.02 -14.82 -2.98
N LEU A 95 -7.08 -15.95 -3.70
CA LEU A 95 -6.73 -16.02 -5.12
C LEU A 95 -7.64 -15.12 -5.96
N ALA A 96 -8.97 -15.22 -5.76
CA ALA A 96 -9.94 -14.39 -6.47
C ALA A 96 -9.72 -12.90 -6.21
N ALA A 97 -9.47 -12.49 -4.95
CA ALA A 97 -9.17 -11.12 -4.60
C ALA A 97 -7.86 -10.61 -5.24
N THR A 98 -6.82 -11.46 -5.26
CA THR A 98 -5.52 -11.15 -5.88
C THR A 98 -5.67 -10.93 -7.39
N LEU A 99 -6.32 -11.85 -8.10
CA LEU A 99 -6.60 -11.71 -9.54
C LEU A 99 -7.51 -10.52 -9.81
N GLY A 100 -8.48 -10.30 -8.91
CA GLY A 100 -9.40 -9.17 -8.98
C GLY A 100 -8.66 -7.83 -8.95
N THR A 101 -7.83 -7.60 -7.95
CA THR A 101 -7.06 -6.34 -7.82
C THR A 101 -6.01 -6.19 -8.92
N ALA A 102 -5.42 -7.31 -9.39
CA ALA A 102 -4.45 -7.31 -10.48
C ALA A 102 -5.04 -6.78 -11.80
N LEU A 103 -6.29 -7.12 -12.11
CA LEU A 103 -6.99 -6.64 -13.31
C LEU A 103 -7.58 -5.24 -13.11
N PHE A 104 -8.17 -5.00 -11.94
CA PHE A 104 -8.89 -3.76 -11.66
C PHE A 104 -7.96 -2.55 -11.58
N THR A 105 -6.91 -2.64 -10.74
CA THR A 105 -6.07 -1.49 -10.40
C THR A 105 -5.41 -0.83 -11.63
N PRO A 106 -4.66 -1.53 -12.50
CA PRO A 106 -4.07 -0.91 -13.67
C PRO A 106 -5.12 -0.39 -14.65
N SER A 107 -6.26 -1.08 -14.76
CA SER A 107 -7.33 -0.72 -15.67
C SER A 107 -8.00 0.61 -15.30
N ILE A 108 -8.34 0.81 -14.03
CA ILE A 108 -8.98 2.05 -13.58
C ILE A 108 -8.02 3.25 -13.65
N TYR A 109 -6.71 3.06 -13.36
CA TYR A 109 -5.69 4.09 -13.51
C TYR A 109 -5.53 4.54 -14.96
N THR A 110 -5.55 3.61 -15.89
CA THR A 110 -5.45 3.90 -17.34
C THR A 110 -6.68 4.68 -17.81
N ILE A 111 -7.89 4.28 -17.40
CA ILE A 111 -9.13 5.00 -17.70
C ILE A 111 -9.11 6.41 -17.10
N LEU A 112 -8.65 6.56 -15.84
CA LEU A 112 -8.53 7.86 -15.20
C LEU A 112 -7.55 8.77 -15.97
N GLY A 113 -6.41 8.23 -16.39
CA GLY A 113 -5.44 8.95 -17.24
C GLY A 113 -6.04 9.44 -18.54
N ALA A 114 -6.86 8.60 -19.21
CA ALA A 114 -7.53 8.93 -20.45
C ALA A 114 -8.56 10.08 -20.30
N VAL A 115 -9.26 10.16 -19.15
CA VAL A 115 -10.19 11.28 -18.85
C VAL A 115 -9.49 12.64 -18.82
N TYR A 116 -8.20 12.66 -18.47
CA TYR A 116 -7.40 13.89 -18.36
C TYR A 116 -6.47 14.15 -19.53
N LYS A 117 -6.58 13.36 -20.65
CA LYS A 117 -5.71 13.49 -21.81
C LYS A 117 -5.65 14.92 -22.35
N ASP A 118 -6.83 15.57 -22.45
CA ASP A 118 -6.96 16.93 -23.01
C ASP A 118 -7.09 18.02 -21.91
N LYS A 119 -6.91 17.65 -20.63
CA LYS A 119 -7.09 18.55 -19.46
C LYS A 119 -5.90 18.45 -18.52
N HIS A 120 -4.71 18.66 -19.03
CA HIS A 120 -3.45 18.50 -18.27
C HIS A 120 -3.41 19.32 -17.00
N HIS A 121 -3.97 20.55 -16.98
CA HIS A 121 -4.02 21.44 -15.82
C HIS A 121 -4.90 20.93 -14.66
N LEU A 122 -5.88 20.03 -14.94
CA LEU A 122 -6.73 19.42 -13.92
C LEU A 122 -6.24 18.03 -13.49
N ARG A 123 -5.21 17.49 -14.14
CA ARG A 123 -4.77 16.11 -13.93
C ARG A 123 -4.28 15.87 -12.51
N GLU A 124 -3.43 16.75 -11.98
CA GLU A 124 -2.89 16.64 -10.63
C GLU A 124 -4.01 16.68 -9.57
N ALA A 125 -4.93 17.65 -9.67
CA ALA A 125 -6.08 17.75 -8.78
C ALA A 125 -6.98 16.50 -8.86
N GLY A 126 -7.17 15.95 -10.07
CA GLY A 126 -7.95 14.74 -10.26
C GLY A 126 -7.33 13.51 -9.61
N PHE A 127 -6.03 13.32 -9.74
CA PHE A 127 -5.31 12.22 -9.10
C PHE A 127 -5.25 12.39 -7.58
N SER A 128 -5.20 13.62 -7.07
CA SER A 128 -5.25 13.89 -5.62
C SER A 128 -6.61 13.50 -5.01
N ILE A 129 -7.71 13.82 -5.69
CA ILE A 129 -9.06 13.40 -5.26
C ILE A 129 -9.21 11.88 -5.33
N TYR A 130 -8.67 11.26 -6.37
CA TYR A 130 -8.65 9.81 -6.50
C TYR A 130 -7.87 9.16 -5.34
N TYR A 131 -6.68 9.67 -5.01
CA TYR A 131 -5.87 9.18 -3.90
C TYR A 131 -6.57 9.34 -2.54
N ALA A 132 -7.25 10.46 -2.33
CA ALA A 132 -8.07 10.65 -1.14
C ALA A 132 -9.20 9.59 -1.05
N ALA A 133 -9.89 9.31 -2.15
CA ALA A 133 -10.93 8.28 -2.20
C ALA A 133 -10.38 6.87 -1.89
N VAL A 134 -9.17 6.53 -2.36
CA VAL A 134 -8.46 5.30 -1.99
C VAL A 134 -8.31 5.17 -0.47
N ASN A 135 -7.78 6.21 0.18
CA ASN A 135 -7.53 6.20 1.62
C ASN A 135 -8.83 6.23 2.45
N ILE A 136 -9.86 6.93 1.99
CA ILE A 136 -11.20 6.88 2.60
C ILE A 136 -11.74 5.44 2.53
N GLY A 137 -11.63 4.78 1.38
CA GLY A 137 -12.04 3.38 1.21
C GLY A 137 -11.35 2.45 2.19
N TYR A 138 -10.05 2.53 2.32
CA TYR A 138 -9.28 1.75 3.29
C TYR A 138 -9.64 2.08 4.75
N PHE A 139 -9.74 3.36 5.09
CA PHE A 139 -10.14 3.80 6.43
C PHE A 139 -11.49 3.21 6.83
N LEU A 140 -12.51 3.42 5.99
CA LEU A 140 -13.86 2.91 6.24
C LEU A 140 -13.90 1.38 6.32
N ALA A 141 -13.12 0.68 5.48
CA ALA A 141 -13.03 -0.77 5.51
C ALA A 141 -12.51 -1.26 6.87
N VAL A 142 -11.35 -0.77 7.30
CA VAL A 142 -10.73 -1.22 8.56
C VAL A 142 -11.59 -0.82 9.76
N PHE A 143 -12.14 0.39 9.76
CA PHE A 143 -12.98 0.88 10.83
C PHE A 143 -14.31 0.11 10.94
N LEU A 144 -15.09 0.05 9.86
CA LEU A 144 -16.44 -0.53 9.88
C LEU A 144 -16.41 -2.07 9.90
N LEU A 145 -15.67 -2.68 8.96
CA LEU A 145 -15.64 -4.15 8.86
C LEU A 145 -14.90 -4.77 10.04
N GLY A 146 -13.86 -4.10 10.53
CA GLY A 146 -13.16 -4.53 11.74
C GLY A 146 -13.99 -4.40 13.00
N THR A 147 -14.89 -3.41 13.09
CA THR A 147 -15.86 -3.29 14.19
C THR A 147 -16.84 -4.47 14.15
N LEU A 148 -17.35 -4.83 12.97
CA LEU A 148 -18.19 -6.03 12.81
C LEU A 148 -17.43 -7.31 13.18
N GLY A 149 -16.16 -7.41 12.80
CA GLY A 149 -15.28 -8.51 13.19
C GLY A 149 -15.11 -8.61 14.71
N HIS A 150 -14.96 -7.48 15.40
CA HIS A 150 -14.92 -7.43 16.88
C HIS A 150 -16.21 -7.95 17.51
N MET A 151 -17.36 -7.71 16.86
CA MET A 151 -18.67 -8.26 17.25
C MET A 151 -18.88 -9.72 16.81
N HIS A 152 -17.84 -10.43 16.42
CA HIS A 152 -17.88 -11.80 15.87
C HIS A 152 -18.72 -11.95 14.60
N ALA A 153 -19.00 -10.87 13.88
CA ALA A 153 -19.81 -10.82 12.66
C ALA A 153 -18.95 -10.76 11.38
N TRP A 154 -17.86 -11.50 11.30
CA TRP A 154 -16.95 -11.51 10.14
C TRP A 154 -17.62 -11.85 8.83
N GLY A 155 -18.57 -12.83 8.85
CA GLY A 155 -19.34 -13.19 7.66
C GLY A 155 -20.13 -11.99 7.12
N THR A 156 -20.85 -11.26 8.01
CA THR A 156 -21.59 -10.06 7.67
C THR A 156 -20.64 -8.96 7.15
N ALA A 157 -19.47 -8.78 7.76
CA ALA A 157 -18.50 -7.82 7.32
C ALA A 157 -18.09 -8.05 5.86
N TYR A 158 -17.74 -9.28 5.49
CA TYR A 158 -17.36 -9.59 4.11
C TYR A 158 -18.52 -9.59 3.12
N VAL A 159 -19.75 -9.90 3.56
CA VAL A 159 -20.95 -9.71 2.70
C VAL A 159 -21.11 -8.22 2.37
N ILE A 160 -21.02 -7.34 3.37
CA ILE A 160 -21.10 -5.88 3.15
C ILE A 160 -19.99 -5.42 2.20
N ALA A 161 -18.74 -5.90 2.38
CA ALA A 161 -17.63 -5.58 1.51
C ALA A 161 -17.92 -5.97 0.03
N GLY A 162 -18.44 -7.17 -0.20
CA GLY A 162 -18.85 -7.64 -1.53
C GLY A 162 -19.98 -6.82 -2.13
N LEU A 163 -21.00 -6.46 -1.34
CA LEU A 163 -22.12 -5.61 -1.79
C LEU A 163 -21.66 -4.21 -2.17
N VAL A 164 -20.79 -3.59 -1.38
CA VAL A 164 -20.19 -2.28 -1.70
C VAL A 164 -19.42 -2.36 -3.03
N GLN A 165 -18.69 -3.45 -3.27
CA GLN A 165 -18.01 -3.65 -4.55
C GLN A 165 -18.97 -3.80 -5.71
N LEU A 166 -20.10 -4.52 -5.55
CA LEU A 166 -21.15 -4.61 -6.57
C LEU A 166 -21.76 -3.24 -6.89
N VAL A 167 -21.96 -2.39 -5.86
CA VAL A 167 -22.40 -1.00 -6.08
C VAL A 167 -21.38 -0.25 -6.94
N GLY A 168 -20.10 -0.38 -6.66
CA GLY A 168 -19.02 0.19 -7.47
C GLY A 168 -19.09 -0.25 -8.94
N ILE A 169 -19.27 -1.56 -9.18
CA ILE A 169 -19.44 -2.11 -10.54
C ILE A 169 -20.72 -1.54 -11.20
N GLY A 170 -21.84 -1.47 -10.48
CA GLY A 170 -23.08 -0.89 -10.98
C GLY A 170 -22.93 0.57 -11.40
N ILE A 171 -22.21 1.37 -10.62
CA ILE A 171 -21.86 2.76 -10.96
C ILE A 171 -20.99 2.78 -12.24
N PHE A 172 -20.02 1.88 -12.36
CA PHE A 172 -19.17 1.79 -13.55
C PHE A 172 -19.96 1.42 -14.81
N LEU A 173 -20.84 0.43 -14.72
CA LEU A 173 -21.73 0.03 -15.84
C LEU A 173 -22.66 1.17 -16.27
N LYS A 174 -23.22 1.92 -15.30
CA LYS A 174 -24.01 3.12 -15.59
C LYS A 174 -23.17 4.19 -16.31
N LEU A 175 -21.92 4.39 -15.85
CA LEU A 175 -20.99 5.34 -16.48
C LEU A 175 -20.67 4.95 -17.93
N MET A 176 -20.53 3.65 -18.22
CA MET A 176 -20.29 3.13 -19.56
C MET A 176 -21.44 3.39 -20.55
N ARG A 177 -22.69 3.59 -20.07
CA ARG A 177 -23.81 3.95 -20.93
C ARG A 177 -23.70 5.38 -21.51
N ASN A 178 -22.86 6.22 -20.89
CA ASN A 178 -22.58 7.56 -21.43
C ASN A 178 -21.68 7.45 -22.66
N LYS A 179 -22.16 7.89 -23.85
CA LYS A 179 -21.45 7.80 -25.12
C LYS A 179 -20.04 8.44 -25.07
N LYS A 180 -19.90 9.59 -24.34
CA LYS A 180 -18.58 10.23 -24.18
C LYS A 180 -17.59 9.35 -23.42
N PHE A 181 -18.05 8.63 -22.42
CA PHE A 181 -17.20 7.71 -21.66
C PHE A 181 -16.99 6.38 -22.40
N ALA A 182 -18.03 5.87 -23.07
CA ALA A 182 -17.94 4.65 -23.87
C ALA A 182 -16.89 4.77 -25.00
N ASN A 183 -16.78 5.94 -25.61
CA ASN A 183 -15.83 6.23 -26.68
C ASN A 183 -14.43 6.64 -26.18
N LEU A 184 -14.21 6.65 -24.86
CA LEU A 184 -12.90 6.91 -24.29
C LEU A 184 -11.98 5.73 -24.64
N HIS A 185 -11.15 5.91 -25.67
CA HIS A 185 -10.08 4.99 -25.97
C HIS A 185 -8.93 5.28 -25.00
N ALA A 186 -8.73 4.39 -24.02
CA ALA A 186 -7.49 4.37 -23.28
C ALA A 186 -6.37 4.21 -24.33
N THR A 187 -5.44 5.17 -24.36
CA THR A 187 -4.28 5.07 -25.25
C THR A 187 -3.61 3.74 -24.95
N GLN A 188 -3.66 2.82 -25.88
CA GLN A 188 -2.84 1.62 -25.81
C GLN A 188 -1.39 2.13 -25.77
N ASN A 189 -0.81 2.17 -24.60
CA ASN A 189 0.62 2.15 -24.49
C ASN A 189 1.01 0.75 -25.01
N THR A 190 1.16 0.66 -26.31
CA THR A 190 1.85 -0.47 -26.92
C THR A 190 3.14 -0.59 -26.12
N ALA A 191 3.22 -1.65 -25.30
CA ALA A 191 4.46 -2.04 -24.68
C ALA A 191 5.48 -2.03 -25.82
N SER A 192 6.31 -1.00 -25.84
CA SER A 192 7.35 -0.89 -26.84
C SER A 192 8.20 -2.11 -26.62
N ALA A 193 8.02 -3.12 -27.48
CA ALA A 193 8.89 -4.27 -27.52
C ALA A 193 10.31 -3.71 -27.40
N LEU A 194 11.13 -4.32 -26.56
CA LEU A 194 12.55 -3.97 -26.37
C LEU A 194 13.20 -3.86 -27.76
N LYS A 195 13.08 -2.68 -28.39
CA LYS A 195 13.71 -2.43 -29.66
C LYS A 195 15.19 -2.30 -29.39
N SER A 196 15.98 -3.09 -30.10
CA SER A 196 17.42 -2.91 -30.17
C SER A 196 17.71 -1.47 -30.58
N GLY A 197 18.21 -0.69 -29.66
CA GLY A 197 18.53 0.72 -29.84
C GLY A 197 20.02 0.96 -29.62
N PRO A 198 20.52 2.16 -29.89
CA PRO A 198 21.92 2.50 -29.68
C PRO A 198 22.37 2.21 -28.24
N PRO A 199 23.66 1.97 -27.97
CA PRO A 199 24.18 1.70 -26.64
C PRO A 199 23.80 2.82 -25.66
N LEU A 200 23.58 2.46 -24.39
CA LEU A 200 23.21 3.42 -23.34
C LEU A 200 24.29 4.49 -23.16
N LYS A 201 23.88 5.76 -23.20
CA LYS A 201 24.76 6.89 -22.90
C LYS A 201 25.18 6.87 -21.43
N ALA A 202 26.35 7.46 -21.10
CA ALA A 202 26.83 7.53 -19.73
C ALA A 202 25.78 8.08 -18.73
N LYS A 203 25.09 9.17 -19.12
CA LYS A 203 23.99 9.75 -18.31
C LYS A 203 22.83 8.78 -18.06
N GLU A 204 22.49 7.91 -19.03
CA GLU A 204 21.44 6.92 -18.87
C GLU A 204 21.88 5.81 -17.91
N LYS A 205 23.15 5.39 -17.94
CA LYS A 205 23.72 4.43 -17.00
C LYS A 205 23.68 4.96 -15.57
N ASP A 206 24.07 6.23 -15.35
CA ASP A 206 24.00 6.87 -14.04
C ASP A 206 22.56 6.89 -13.49
N ARG A 207 21.58 7.26 -14.31
CA ARG A 207 20.15 7.25 -13.95
C ARG A 207 19.64 5.86 -13.60
N ILE A 208 20.05 4.84 -14.34
CA ILE A 208 19.71 3.44 -14.07
C ILE A 208 20.26 3.01 -12.68
N ILE A 209 21.48 3.38 -12.35
CA ILE A 209 22.07 3.09 -11.04
C ILE A 209 21.22 3.73 -9.93
N VAL A 210 20.80 4.99 -10.10
CA VAL A 210 19.94 5.68 -9.10
C VAL A 210 18.59 4.98 -8.95
N ILE A 211 17.93 4.63 -10.06
CA ILE A 211 16.65 3.90 -10.03
C ILE A 211 16.81 2.57 -9.30
N SER A 212 17.83 1.77 -9.68
CA SER A 212 18.06 0.45 -9.10
C SER A 212 18.38 0.51 -7.61
N ALA A 213 19.22 1.47 -7.19
CA ALA A 213 19.56 1.68 -5.78
C ALA A 213 18.33 2.05 -4.95
N LEU A 214 17.51 3.00 -5.41
CA LEU A 214 16.33 3.43 -4.69
C LEU A 214 15.24 2.36 -4.70
N SER A 215 15.08 1.60 -5.78
CA SER A 215 14.16 0.45 -5.83
C SER A 215 14.58 -0.65 -4.86
N PHE A 216 15.88 -0.96 -4.79
CA PHE A 216 16.38 -1.93 -3.81
C PHE A 216 16.14 -1.47 -2.36
N ILE A 217 16.44 -0.21 -2.05
CA ILE A 217 16.21 0.36 -0.72
C ILE A 217 14.72 0.39 -0.37
N SER A 218 13.84 0.56 -1.36
CA SER A 218 12.40 0.54 -1.13
C SER A 218 11.88 -0.81 -0.60
N ILE A 219 12.62 -1.93 -0.81
CA ILE A 219 12.28 -3.24 -0.22
C ILE A 219 12.25 -3.13 1.31
N PHE A 220 13.27 -2.51 1.91
CA PHE A 220 13.34 -2.32 3.37
C PHE A 220 12.20 -1.43 3.88
N PHE A 221 11.87 -0.38 3.13
CA PHE A 221 10.74 0.48 3.45
C PHE A 221 9.43 -0.31 3.46
N TRP A 222 9.09 -1.00 2.37
CA TRP A 222 7.83 -1.70 2.24
C TRP A 222 7.73 -2.92 3.18
N MET A 223 8.86 -3.57 3.47
CA MET A 223 8.92 -4.64 4.48
C MET A 223 8.61 -4.11 5.88
N ALA A 224 9.17 -2.96 6.24
CA ALA A 224 8.88 -2.29 7.51
C ALA A 224 7.45 -1.74 7.53
N TYR A 225 7.02 -1.02 6.50
CA TYR A 225 5.69 -0.43 6.39
C TYR A 225 4.57 -1.48 6.57
N ASN A 226 4.74 -2.65 5.93
CA ASN A 226 3.72 -3.70 5.97
C ASN A 226 3.60 -4.40 7.34
N GLN A 227 4.52 -4.14 8.29
CA GLN A 227 4.34 -4.56 9.69
C GLN A 227 3.12 -3.91 10.33
N GLY A 228 2.69 -2.74 9.85
CA GLY A 228 1.48 -2.09 10.31
C GLY A 228 0.23 -2.97 10.27
N TRP A 229 0.17 -3.88 9.30
CA TRP A 229 -0.97 -4.76 9.04
C TRP A 229 -0.72 -6.23 9.42
N SER A 230 0.47 -6.54 9.93
CA SER A 230 0.87 -7.87 10.37
C SER A 230 1.24 -7.91 11.86
N SER A 231 2.50 -7.69 12.22
CA SER A 231 2.94 -7.76 13.62
C SER A 231 2.34 -6.68 14.52
N MET A 232 2.19 -5.43 14.03
CA MET A 232 1.55 -4.37 14.81
C MET A 232 0.05 -4.63 15.00
N SER A 233 -0.61 -5.35 14.07
CA SER A 233 -1.99 -5.80 14.27
C SER A 233 -2.11 -6.78 15.43
N LEU A 234 -1.18 -7.75 15.50
CA LEU A 234 -1.10 -8.72 16.59
C LEU A 234 -0.76 -8.03 17.91
N PHE A 235 0.18 -7.07 17.89
CA PHE A 235 0.48 -6.26 19.06
C PHE A 235 -0.75 -5.51 19.57
N THR A 236 -1.47 -4.84 18.67
CA THR A 236 -2.69 -4.09 19.03
C THR A 236 -3.78 -5.01 19.56
N LEU A 237 -3.92 -6.21 19.00
CA LEU A 237 -4.90 -7.19 19.47
C LEU A 237 -4.59 -7.73 20.86
N ASN A 238 -3.34 -8.12 21.12
CA ASN A 238 -2.95 -8.91 22.29
C ASN A 238 -2.35 -8.08 23.44
N PHE A 239 -1.68 -6.96 23.14
CA PHE A 239 -0.87 -6.24 24.11
C PHE A 239 -1.32 -4.81 24.36
N THR A 240 -2.29 -4.27 23.60
CA THR A 240 -2.78 -2.90 23.80
C THR A 240 -3.99 -2.89 24.71
N ASP A 241 -4.02 -1.98 25.68
CA ASP A 241 -5.23 -1.70 26.47
C ASP A 241 -6.30 -1.10 25.56
N LYS A 242 -7.41 -1.82 25.46
CA LYS A 242 -8.56 -1.42 24.66
C LYS A 242 -9.71 -0.86 25.49
N ASN A 243 -9.51 -0.76 26.81
CA ASN A 243 -10.50 -0.17 27.69
C ASN A 243 -10.27 1.35 27.79
N VAL A 244 -11.03 2.13 27.05
CA VAL A 244 -10.96 3.58 27.05
C VAL A 244 -12.23 4.14 27.68
N LEU A 245 -12.10 4.73 28.88
CA LEU A 245 -13.22 5.32 29.64
C LEU A 245 -14.39 4.32 29.85
N GLY A 246 -14.09 3.05 30.09
CA GLY A 246 -15.10 2.00 30.30
C GLY A 246 -15.69 1.40 29.01
N PHE A 247 -15.28 1.88 27.84
CA PHE A 247 -15.67 1.33 26.56
C PHE A 247 -14.59 0.41 25.99
N GLN A 248 -14.96 -0.81 25.56
CA GLN A 248 -14.07 -1.77 24.92
C GLN A 248 -13.90 -1.41 23.43
N MET A 249 -12.80 -0.71 23.12
CA MET A 249 -12.50 -0.26 21.78
C MET A 249 -12.03 -1.43 20.89
N PRO A 250 -12.60 -1.63 19.69
CA PRO A 250 -12.08 -2.59 18.72
C PRO A 250 -10.64 -2.29 18.33
N ALA A 251 -9.76 -3.31 18.27
CA ALA A 251 -8.38 -3.15 17.80
C ALA A 251 -8.30 -2.51 16.40
N SER A 252 -9.28 -2.78 15.54
CA SER A 252 -9.38 -2.23 14.20
C SER A 252 -9.50 -0.71 14.14
N TRP A 253 -9.96 -0.06 15.20
CA TRP A 253 -9.99 1.41 15.26
C TRP A 253 -8.58 2.00 15.27
N ILE A 254 -7.67 1.40 16.03
CA ILE A 254 -6.25 1.79 16.00
C ILE A 254 -5.64 1.46 14.64
N LEU A 255 -5.96 0.28 14.07
CA LEU A 255 -5.48 -0.14 12.75
C LEU A 255 -6.01 0.73 11.60
N SER A 256 -7.09 1.48 11.78
CA SER A 256 -7.60 2.42 10.78
C SER A 256 -6.85 3.76 10.75
N LEU A 257 -6.12 4.10 11.83
CA LEU A 257 -5.42 5.38 11.98
C LEU A 257 -4.43 5.69 10.85
N PRO A 258 -3.64 4.76 10.31
CA PRO A 258 -2.73 5.08 9.21
C PRO A 258 -3.44 5.75 8.03
N ASN A 259 -4.58 5.20 7.60
CA ASN A 259 -5.32 5.77 6.48
C ASN A 259 -5.95 7.14 6.83
N LEU A 260 -6.36 7.33 8.07
CA LEU A 260 -6.83 8.63 8.56
C LEU A 260 -5.68 9.66 8.59
N TYR A 261 -4.50 9.27 9.09
CA TYR A 261 -3.34 10.15 9.11
C TYR A 261 -2.88 10.53 7.69
N LEU A 262 -2.96 9.62 6.71
CA LEU A 262 -2.67 9.95 5.31
C LEU A 262 -3.59 11.06 4.79
N LEU A 263 -4.88 11.02 5.12
CA LEU A 263 -5.83 12.07 4.76
C LEU A 263 -5.52 13.41 5.46
N LEU A 264 -5.23 13.36 6.76
CA LEU A 264 -4.93 14.54 7.55
C LEU A 264 -3.58 15.19 7.19
N LEU A 265 -2.57 14.39 6.85
CA LEU A 265 -1.23 14.85 6.50
C LEU A 265 -1.14 15.37 5.05
N ALA A 266 -2.07 15.01 4.16
CA ALA A 266 -2.01 15.37 2.75
C ALA A 266 -1.90 16.88 2.52
N PHE A 267 -2.73 17.68 3.16
CA PHE A 267 -2.73 19.13 3.02
C PHE A 267 -1.52 19.80 3.69
N PRO A 268 -1.18 19.52 4.96
CA PRO A 268 0.00 20.10 5.60
C PRO A 268 1.31 19.79 4.84
N LEU A 269 1.48 18.57 4.35
CA LEU A 269 2.68 18.20 3.61
C LEU A 269 2.74 18.84 2.22
N ALA A 270 1.62 18.97 1.51
CA ALA A 270 1.58 19.71 0.26
C ALA A 270 1.94 21.18 0.47
N GLY A 271 1.45 21.81 1.55
CA GLY A 271 1.82 23.16 1.96
C GLY A 271 3.31 23.29 2.28
N LEU A 272 3.85 22.33 3.05
CA LEU A 272 5.27 22.27 3.41
C LEU A 272 6.16 22.16 2.16
N TYR A 273 5.84 21.24 1.24
CA TYR A 273 6.60 21.11 0.00
C TYR A 273 6.55 22.35 -0.88
N SER A 274 5.40 23.01 -0.97
CA SER A 274 5.25 24.29 -1.69
C SER A 274 6.13 25.38 -1.06
N TRP A 275 6.15 25.47 0.26
CA TRP A 275 6.96 26.43 1.01
C TRP A 275 8.46 26.14 0.84
N LEU A 276 8.91 24.87 0.97
CA LEU A 276 10.30 24.46 0.77
C LEU A 276 10.76 24.76 -0.66
N LYS A 277 9.91 24.49 -1.66
CA LYS A 277 10.22 24.77 -3.07
C LYS A 277 10.40 26.27 -3.33
N LYS A 278 9.52 27.12 -2.77
CA LYS A 278 9.65 28.59 -2.88
C LYS A 278 10.95 29.09 -2.28
N ARG A 279 11.45 28.47 -1.21
CA ARG A 279 12.72 28.80 -0.54
C ARG A 279 13.95 28.09 -1.13
N LYS A 280 13.80 27.31 -2.21
CA LYS A 280 14.87 26.49 -2.81
C LYS A 280 15.50 25.48 -1.84
N LEU A 281 14.73 25.05 -0.83
CA LEU A 281 15.13 24.08 0.20
C LEU A 281 14.49 22.71 -0.03
N ASP A 282 13.83 22.46 -1.17
CA ASP A 282 13.17 21.19 -1.46
C ASP A 282 14.20 20.05 -1.49
N PRO A 283 14.07 19.04 -0.59
CA PRO A 283 15.03 17.95 -0.52
C PRO A 283 15.03 17.12 -1.80
N SER A 284 16.21 16.65 -2.21
CA SER A 284 16.31 15.72 -3.35
C SER A 284 15.57 14.41 -3.09
N PRO A 285 15.08 13.68 -4.13
CA PRO A 285 14.38 12.42 -3.93
C PRO A 285 15.14 11.38 -3.09
N PRO A 286 16.46 11.16 -3.24
CA PRO A 286 17.21 10.30 -2.32
C PRO A 286 17.10 10.74 -0.87
N LEU A 287 17.14 12.07 -0.61
CA LEU A 287 17.04 12.62 0.73
C LEU A 287 15.62 12.46 1.30
N LYS A 288 14.57 12.65 0.49
CA LYS A 288 13.19 12.37 0.89
C LYS A 288 12.98 10.88 1.24
N THR A 289 13.59 9.97 0.47
CA THR A 289 13.59 8.54 0.78
C THR A 289 14.33 8.24 2.09
N ALA A 290 15.45 8.93 2.38
CA ALA A 290 16.12 8.79 3.66
C ALA A 290 15.23 9.23 4.83
N TRP A 291 14.56 10.37 4.72
CA TRP A 291 13.60 10.84 5.74
C TRP A 291 12.40 9.92 5.91
N SER A 292 11.92 9.28 4.84
CA SER A 292 10.83 8.29 4.95
C SER A 292 11.26 7.09 5.79
N LEU A 293 12.49 6.60 5.62
CA LEU A 293 13.05 5.52 6.42
C LEU A 293 13.30 5.94 7.88
N VAL A 294 13.75 7.17 8.12
CA VAL A 294 13.87 7.73 9.49
C VAL A 294 12.51 7.75 10.17
N SER A 295 11.46 8.18 9.47
CA SER A 295 10.09 8.17 10.00
C SER A 295 9.66 6.78 10.44
N LEU A 296 9.95 5.74 9.63
CA LEU A 296 9.70 4.35 10.03
C LEU A 296 10.59 3.92 11.21
N GLY A 297 11.83 4.35 11.26
CA GLY A 297 12.71 4.10 12.41
C GLY A 297 12.12 4.64 13.71
N VAL A 298 11.57 5.87 13.68
CA VAL A 298 10.87 6.47 14.83
C VAL A 298 9.59 5.67 15.16
N CYS A 299 8.81 5.27 14.16
CA CYS A 299 7.64 4.40 14.33
C CYS A 299 7.99 3.16 15.16
N PHE A 300 9.02 2.42 14.75
CA PHE A 300 9.42 1.20 15.44
C PHE A 300 10.14 1.44 16.77
N ALA A 301 10.83 2.56 16.94
CA ALA A 301 11.39 2.95 18.23
C ALA A 301 10.29 3.18 19.29
N ILE A 302 9.17 3.81 18.88
CA ILE A 302 8.00 3.98 19.77
C ILE A 302 7.40 2.61 20.13
N MET A 303 7.27 1.69 19.15
CA MET A 303 6.78 0.33 19.41
C MET A 303 7.74 -0.46 20.30
N MET A 304 9.05 -0.31 20.13
CA MET A 304 10.08 -0.90 20.97
C MET A 304 9.95 -0.43 22.43
N ILE A 305 9.77 0.87 22.64
CA ILE A 305 9.55 1.43 23.99
C ILE A 305 8.24 0.88 24.59
N GLY A 306 7.15 0.87 23.82
CA GLY A 306 5.87 0.30 24.30
C GLY A 306 5.99 -1.19 24.65
N SER A 307 6.73 -1.96 23.87
CA SER A 307 6.91 -3.39 24.10
C SER A 307 7.86 -3.72 25.24
N SER A 308 8.81 -2.85 25.59
CA SER A 308 9.66 -3.03 26.78
C SER A 308 8.89 -2.96 28.12
N LEU A 309 7.67 -2.44 28.11
CA LEU A 309 6.77 -2.46 29.26
C LEU A 309 6.06 -3.81 29.46
N ILE A 310 6.19 -4.74 28.50
CA ILE A 310 5.55 -6.06 28.54
C ILE A 310 6.50 -7.04 29.23
N PRO A 311 6.03 -7.77 30.26
CA PRO A 311 6.84 -8.80 30.89
C PRO A 311 7.29 -9.87 29.87
N ALA A 312 8.54 -10.33 30.00
CA ALA A 312 9.09 -11.35 29.11
C ALA A 312 8.21 -12.62 29.10
N GLY A 313 7.87 -13.12 27.93
CA GLY A 313 7.02 -14.30 27.75
C GLY A 313 5.53 -14.11 28.03
N ALA A 314 5.07 -12.90 28.32
CA ALA A 314 3.63 -12.62 28.45
C ALA A 314 2.92 -12.80 27.11
N LYS A 315 1.76 -13.47 27.13
CA LYS A 315 0.91 -13.64 25.94
C LYS A 315 -0.06 -12.48 25.73
N THR A 316 -0.37 -11.73 26.77
CA THR A 316 -1.24 -10.55 26.77
C THR A 316 -0.71 -9.52 27.76
N SER A 317 -0.99 -8.25 27.48
CA SER A 317 -0.64 -7.13 28.37
C SER A 317 -1.60 -5.96 28.09
N ALA A 318 -1.50 -4.90 28.89
CA ALA A 318 -2.32 -3.70 28.75
C ALA A 318 -1.41 -2.46 28.58
N VAL A 319 -0.72 -2.40 27.45
CA VAL A 319 0.10 -1.24 27.09
C VAL A 319 -0.81 -0.13 26.54
N SER A 320 -0.49 1.13 26.86
CA SER A 320 -1.29 2.28 26.42
C SER A 320 -1.51 2.29 24.90
N PRO A 321 -2.73 2.54 24.42
CA PRO A 321 -3.05 2.64 22.98
C PRO A 321 -2.33 3.81 22.28
N LEU A 322 -1.76 4.74 23.04
CA LEU A 322 -0.96 5.84 22.49
C LEU A 322 0.31 5.36 21.78
N PHE A 323 0.93 4.24 22.22
CA PHE A 323 2.11 3.71 21.54
C PHE A 323 1.81 3.30 20.08
N PRO A 324 0.86 2.40 19.79
CA PRO A 324 0.54 2.09 18.41
C PRO A 324 -0.05 3.30 17.65
N ALA A 325 -0.86 4.15 18.30
CA ALA A 325 -1.44 5.33 17.63
C ALA A 325 -0.35 6.32 17.18
N CYS A 326 0.61 6.66 18.04
CA CYS A 326 1.74 7.51 17.65
C CYS A 326 2.65 6.84 16.61
N SER A 327 2.87 5.53 16.73
CA SER A 327 3.66 4.77 15.75
C SER A 327 3.02 4.84 14.36
N TYR A 328 1.72 4.68 14.25
CA TYR A 328 0.99 4.77 12.98
C TYR A 328 1.06 6.17 12.37
N PHE A 329 1.18 7.23 13.17
CA PHE A 329 1.42 8.58 12.64
C PHE A 329 2.74 8.64 11.86
N PHE A 330 3.83 8.13 12.44
CA PHE A 330 5.14 8.10 11.79
C PHE A 330 5.20 7.12 10.61
N LEU A 331 4.45 6.00 10.69
CA LEU A 331 4.28 5.07 9.58
C LEU A 331 3.68 5.80 8.36
N SER A 332 2.59 6.54 8.57
CA SER A 332 1.89 7.29 7.52
C SER A 332 2.72 8.45 6.98
N LEU A 333 3.45 9.15 7.86
CA LEU A 333 4.38 10.20 7.45
C LEU A 333 5.47 9.63 6.54
N GLY A 334 6.04 8.47 6.89
CA GLY A 334 7.01 7.76 6.06
C GLY A 334 6.46 7.42 4.67
N GLU A 335 5.24 6.90 4.58
CA GLU A 335 4.59 6.61 3.30
C GLU A 335 4.40 7.86 2.45
N MET A 336 3.90 8.95 3.02
CA MET A 336 3.69 10.22 2.32
C MET A 336 4.98 10.82 1.76
N LEU A 337 6.11 10.54 2.41
CA LEU A 337 7.43 10.97 1.94
C LEU A 337 7.96 10.11 0.78
N LEU A 338 7.62 8.81 0.70
CA LEU A 338 8.15 7.88 -0.31
C LEU A 338 7.21 7.65 -1.49
N ALA A 339 5.95 7.33 -1.23
CA ALA A 339 5.05 6.77 -2.24
C ALA A 339 4.84 7.67 -3.47
N PRO A 340 4.64 9.01 -3.34
CA PRO A 340 4.49 9.87 -4.50
C PRO A 340 5.79 10.01 -5.32
N ILE A 341 6.94 9.84 -4.67
CA ILE A 341 8.25 10.09 -5.26
C ILE A 341 8.77 8.87 -6.00
N GLY A 342 8.59 7.67 -5.42
CA GLY A 342 9.17 6.46 -5.93
C GLY A 342 8.82 6.18 -7.38
N LEU A 343 7.55 6.05 -7.69
CA LEU A 343 7.08 5.76 -9.06
C LEU A 343 7.34 6.93 -10.03
N SER A 344 7.16 8.17 -9.55
CA SER A 344 7.47 9.38 -10.33
C SER A 344 8.94 9.43 -10.72
N LEU A 345 9.85 9.12 -9.79
CA LEU A 345 11.28 9.11 -10.05
C LEU A 345 11.65 8.04 -11.08
N VAL A 346 11.11 6.82 -10.93
CA VAL A 346 11.35 5.71 -11.86
C VAL A 346 10.93 6.09 -13.27
N THR A 347 9.74 6.64 -13.44
CA THR A 347 9.23 7.05 -14.76
C THR A 347 10.01 8.21 -15.37
N HIS A 348 10.48 9.16 -14.55
CA HIS A 348 11.21 10.34 -15.00
C HIS A 348 12.66 10.05 -15.39
N LEU A 349 13.34 9.17 -14.67
CA LEU A 349 14.77 8.91 -14.88
C LEU A 349 15.02 7.78 -15.88
N SER A 350 14.05 6.86 -16.06
CA SER A 350 14.24 5.72 -16.96
C SER A 350 14.36 6.16 -18.40
N PRO A 351 15.29 5.55 -19.18
CA PRO A 351 15.33 5.73 -20.62
C PRO A 351 13.99 5.29 -21.22
N HIS A 352 13.42 6.07 -22.15
CA HIS A 352 12.06 5.83 -22.70
C HIS A 352 11.81 4.38 -23.13
N ARG A 353 12.81 3.72 -23.70
CA ARG A 353 12.72 2.33 -24.16
C ARG A 353 12.63 1.29 -23.03
N TYR A 354 13.04 1.63 -21.80
CA TYR A 354 13.08 0.74 -20.64
C TYR A 354 12.14 1.17 -19.53
N THR A 355 11.28 2.18 -19.74
CA THR A 355 10.41 2.72 -18.68
C THR A 355 9.50 1.64 -18.10
N ALA A 356 8.87 0.82 -18.93
CA ALA A 356 8.00 -0.27 -18.49
C ALA A 356 8.77 -1.31 -17.65
N PHE A 357 10.01 -1.64 -18.03
CA PHE A 357 10.88 -2.55 -17.29
C PHE A 357 11.19 -2.03 -15.89
N PHE A 358 11.60 -0.76 -15.76
CA PHE A 358 11.94 -0.18 -14.46
C PHE A 358 10.72 0.05 -13.56
N VAL A 359 9.57 0.38 -14.14
CA VAL A 359 8.29 0.40 -13.40
C VAL A 359 7.95 -1.00 -12.89
N GLY A 360 8.11 -2.02 -13.73
CA GLY A 360 7.95 -3.42 -13.33
C GLY A 360 8.89 -3.81 -12.20
N MET A 361 10.18 -3.47 -12.32
CA MET A 361 11.18 -3.71 -11.28
C MET A 361 10.80 -3.05 -9.95
N TRP A 362 10.29 -1.82 -9.97
CA TRP A 362 9.79 -1.13 -8.77
C TRP A 362 8.68 -1.92 -8.08
N TYR A 363 7.65 -2.36 -8.82
CA TYR A 363 6.56 -3.16 -8.24
C TYR A 363 7.01 -4.53 -7.74
N VAL A 364 7.98 -5.17 -8.39
CA VAL A 364 8.59 -6.41 -7.88
C VAL A 364 9.29 -6.14 -6.54
N CYS A 365 10.03 -5.04 -6.41
CA CYS A 365 10.66 -4.67 -5.13
C CYS A 365 9.61 -4.42 -4.03
N VAL A 366 8.48 -3.75 -4.35
CA VAL A 366 7.35 -3.58 -3.43
C VAL A 366 6.80 -4.94 -2.99
N GLY A 367 6.55 -5.84 -3.94
CA GLY A 367 6.02 -7.19 -3.66
C GLY A 367 6.97 -8.04 -2.82
N ILE A 368 8.28 -7.98 -3.08
CA ILE A 368 9.32 -8.63 -2.25
C ILE A 368 9.27 -8.06 -0.82
N GLY A 369 9.15 -6.72 -0.68
CA GLY A 369 9.01 -6.08 0.63
C GLY A 369 7.81 -6.60 1.40
N PHE A 370 6.64 -6.69 0.77
CA PHE A 370 5.41 -7.19 1.39
C PHE A 370 5.48 -8.67 1.75
N TYR A 371 6.01 -9.52 0.87
CA TYR A 371 6.24 -10.92 1.15
C TYR A 371 7.19 -11.11 2.34
N SER A 372 8.33 -10.43 2.31
CA SER A 372 9.33 -10.47 3.38
C SER A 372 8.77 -9.96 4.72
N ALA A 373 7.85 -8.99 4.68
CA ALA A 373 7.16 -8.50 5.89
C ALA A 373 6.39 -9.62 6.59
N GLY A 374 5.66 -10.45 5.85
CA GLY A 374 4.92 -11.59 6.40
C GLY A 374 5.85 -12.63 7.04
N LEU A 375 6.99 -12.92 6.38
CA LEU A 375 8.01 -13.82 6.92
C LEU A 375 8.60 -13.28 8.22
N MET A 376 8.99 -12.00 8.25
CA MET A 376 9.55 -11.35 9.44
C MET A 376 8.53 -11.26 10.57
N ALA A 377 7.26 -10.97 10.27
CA ALA A 377 6.19 -10.95 11.26
C ALA A 377 5.98 -12.33 11.92
N GLY A 378 6.30 -13.43 11.24
CA GLY A 378 6.30 -14.77 11.82
C GLY A 378 7.31 -14.96 12.97
N LEU A 379 8.29 -14.07 13.12
CA LEU A 379 9.20 -14.04 14.27
C LEU A 379 8.58 -13.41 15.50
N PHE A 380 7.51 -12.61 15.35
CA PHE A 380 6.86 -11.87 16.43
C PHE A 380 6.47 -12.77 17.62
N SER A 381 5.85 -13.90 17.33
CA SER A 381 5.43 -14.87 18.37
C SER A 381 6.55 -15.81 18.85
N LYS A 382 7.72 -15.80 18.20
CA LYS A 382 8.85 -16.67 18.57
C LYS A 382 9.85 -15.99 19.51
N LEU A 383 9.90 -14.67 19.53
CA LEU A 383 10.79 -13.91 20.39
C LEU A 383 10.16 -13.73 21.76
N GLN A 384 10.90 -14.06 22.81
CA GLN A 384 10.45 -13.89 24.19
C GLN A 384 10.35 -12.41 24.62
N GLN A 385 11.14 -11.56 23.99
CA GLN A 385 11.18 -10.12 24.22
C GLN A 385 10.76 -9.40 22.91
N LEU A 386 9.61 -8.76 22.95
CA LEU A 386 9.02 -8.08 21.78
C LEU A 386 9.75 -6.78 21.42
N ASP A 387 10.45 -6.16 22.35
CA ASP A 387 11.33 -5.01 22.12
C ASP A 387 12.46 -5.36 21.13
N ASN A 388 13.07 -6.54 21.27
CA ASN A 388 14.07 -7.03 20.31
C ASN A 388 13.50 -7.22 18.91
N PHE A 389 12.23 -7.63 18.79
CA PHE A 389 11.57 -7.71 17.50
C PHE A 389 11.49 -6.34 16.82
N PHE A 390 11.03 -5.32 17.54
CA PHE A 390 10.91 -3.97 16.98
C PHE A 390 12.27 -3.31 16.78
N LEU A 391 13.29 -3.62 17.58
CA LEU A 391 14.67 -3.15 17.38
C LEU A 391 15.22 -3.59 16.02
N ILE A 392 14.89 -4.80 15.54
CA ILE A 392 15.28 -5.26 14.19
C ILE A 392 14.80 -4.27 13.14
N PHE A 393 13.54 -3.79 13.23
CA PHE A 393 12.97 -2.84 12.26
C PHE A 393 13.56 -1.42 12.43
N VAL A 394 13.88 -1.00 13.64
CA VAL A 394 14.63 0.26 13.88
C VAL A 394 15.95 0.23 13.12
N LEU A 395 16.74 -0.82 13.29
CA LEU A 395 18.05 -0.95 12.63
C LEU A 395 17.89 -1.11 11.11
N MET A 396 16.94 -1.94 10.68
CA MET A 396 16.67 -2.21 9.26
C MET A 396 16.23 -0.96 8.50
N THR A 397 15.62 0.02 9.15
CA THR A 397 15.22 1.28 8.52
C THR A 397 16.29 2.36 8.66
N LEU A 398 16.94 2.50 9.82
CA LEU A 398 17.93 3.53 10.06
C LEU A 398 19.27 3.29 9.35
N ILE A 399 19.70 2.02 9.17
CA ILE A 399 20.94 1.72 8.45
C ILE A 399 20.85 2.16 6.97
N PRO A 400 19.82 1.77 6.18
CA PRO A 400 19.67 2.28 4.82
C PRO A 400 19.43 3.79 4.77
N ALA A 401 18.75 4.38 5.78
CA ALA A 401 18.59 5.83 5.86
C ALA A 401 19.95 6.53 5.98
N ALA A 402 20.82 6.08 6.89
CA ALA A 402 22.18 6.61 7.05
C ALA A 402 23.00 6.47 5.77
N ALA A 403 22.94 5.32 5.10
CA ALA A 403 23.57 5.11 3.81
C ALA A 403 23.07 6.11 2.75
N LEU A 404 21.75 6.35 2.68
CA LEU A 404 21.17 7.34 1.77
C LEU A 404 21.62 8.77 2.11
N PHE A 405 21.69 9.16 3.39
CA PHE A 405 22.22 10.48 3.77
C PHE A 405 23.65 10.64 3.28
N PHE A 406 24.49 9.63 3.50
CA PHE A 406 25.90 9.66 3.06
C PHE A 406 26.03 9.76 1.55
N PHE A 407 25.29 8.95 0.80
CA PHE A 407 25.37 8.90 -0.67
C PHE A 407 24.44 9.90 -1.37
N SER A 408 23.60 10.67 -0.67
CA SER A 408 22.57 11.54 -1.25
C SER A 408 23.11 12.53 -2.26
N LYS A 409 24.26 13.18 -1.98
CA LYS A 409 24.90 14.13 -2.88
C LYS A 409 25.35 13.47 -4.18
N LYS A 410 25.97 12.27 -4.10
CA LYS A 410 26.43 11.49 -5.25
C LYS A 410 25.24 11.04 -6.11
N LEU A 411 24.21 10.44 -5.49
CA LEU A 411 23.01 9.99 -6.19
C LEU A 411 22.27 11.16 -6.86
N ASN A 412 22.20 12.32 -6.19
CA ASN A 412 21.58 13.50 -6.77
C ASN A 412 22.34 14.04 -7.99
N LYS A 413 23.69 14.01 -7.97
CA LYS A 413 24.53 14.37 -9.13
C LYS A 413 24.29 13.41 -10.31
N MET A 414 24.23 12.11 -10.05
CA MET A 414 24.00 11.08 -11.07
C MET A 414 22.59 11.12 -11.71
N ARG A 415 21.65 11.82 -11.11
CA ARG A 415 20.32 12.05 -11.71
C ARG A 415 20.37 12.95 -12.93
N HIS A 416 21.41 13.80 -13.06
CA HIS A 416 21.54 14.80 -14.13
C HIS A 416 20.26 15.65 -14.30
N ALA A 417 19.68 16.12 -13.18
CA ALA A 417 18.38 16.80 -13.14
C ALA A 417 18.36 18.15 -13.91
N ASN A 418 19.52 18.76 -14.13
CA ASN A 418 19.66 20.07 -14.78
C ASN A 418 19.93 19.96 -16.29
N SER A 419 19.71 18.79 -16.89
CA SER A 419 20.02 18.54 -18.32
C SER A 419 18.76 18.28 -19.16
N PHE A 420 17.66 19.01 -18.83
CA PHE A 420 16.46 19.13 -19.66
C PHE A 420 16.33 20.54 -20.18
#